data_ad445db0efcb5b86305df6715867fef8
#
_entry.id   ad445db0efcb5b86305df6715867fef8
#
_cell.length_a   1.000
_cell.length_b   1.000
_cell.length_c   1.000
_cell.angle_alpha   90.00
_cell.angle_beta   90.00
_cell.angle_gamma   90.00
#
_symmetry.space_group_name_H-M   'P 1'
#
loop_
_entity.id
_entity.type
_entity.pdbx_description
1 polymer ?
#
loop_
_entity_poly.entity_id
_entity_poly.type
_entity_poly.pdbx_seq_one_letter_code
_entity_poly.pdbx_strand_id
1 'polypeptide(L)'
;IQAKLSFVLGIDYANDNIHNRIDGACARYLNMRKKMNTMPYALFVHGDSSENIKDNTGIYTERGKSVINSVFGIGEQNEEKLGKGVFRQYGKGVDGFNICSCQFAIHYFFESKNKVHQFLKNVTETTKVGGYFIGTSYDGLTLFNELRNKKQGESLYIYKNDNKIWEIVKQYSHEEFKS
;
A
#
# COMPACT_ATOMS: atom_id res chain seq x y z
N ILE A 1 19.60 8.67 -4.94
CA ILE A 1 20.07 7.26 -5.01
C ILE A 1 18.86 6.46 -5.44
N GLN A 2 18.85 5.97 -6.68
CA GLN A 2 17.81 5.03 -7.13
C GLN A 2 18.07 3.67 -6.47
N ALA A 3 17.09 3.20 -5.67
CA ALA A 3 17.15 1.87 -5.10
C ALA A 3 17.09 0.83 -6.24
N LYS A 4 18.08 -0.04 -6.32
CA LYS A 4 18.10 -1.15 -7.27
C LYS A 4 17.21 -2.27 -6.74
N LEU A 5 15.92 -2.18 -6.96
CA LEU A 5 14.97 -3.22 -6.60
C LEU A 5 14.94 -4.30 -7.68
N SER A 6 14.85 -5.57 -7.28
CA SER A 6 14.68 -6.70 -8.21
C SER A 6 13.21 -7.07 -8.42
N PHE A 7 12.40 -6.94 -7.35
CA PHE A 7 10.99 -7.29 -7.35
C PHE A 7 10.20 -6.38 -6.42
N VAL A 8 8.96 -6.08 -6.80
CA VAL A 8 7.99 -5.30 -6.01
C VAL A 8 6.66 -6.06 -5.99
N LEU A 9 6.10 -6.24 -4.80
CA LEU A 9 4.72 -6.65 -4.59
C LEU A 9 3.94 -5.44 -4.06
N GLY A 10 2.94 -4.98 -4.81
CA GLY A 10 2.06 -3.89 -4.40
C GLY A 10 0.67 -4.40 -4.05
N ILE A 11 0.09 -3.91 -2.97
CA ILE A 11 -1.26 -4.23 -2.52
C ILE A 11 -2.00 -2.91 -2.31
N ASP A 12 -3.20 -2.80 -2.83
CA ASP A 12 -4.05 -1.63 -2.66
C ASP A 12 -5.51 -2.04 -2.45
N TYR A 13 -6.20 -1.35 -1.55
CA TYR A 13 -7.60 -1.55 -1.24
C TYR A 13 -8.51 -1.11 -2.39
N ALA A 14 -8.15 -0.05 -3.11
CA ALA A 14 -8.92 0.47 -4.21
C ALA A 14 -8.55 -0.25 -5.52
N ASN A 15 -9.48 -1.01 -6.07
CA ASN A 15 -9.29 -1.71 -7.34
C ASN A 15 -8.87 -0.78 -8.48
N ASP A 16 -9.40 0.44 -8.50
CA ASP A 16 -9.08 1.45 -9.51
C ASP A 16 -7.61 1.89 -9.45
N ASN A 17 -7.04 2.03 -8.25
CA ASN A 17 -5.61 2.32 -8.09
C ASN A 17 -4.69 1.27 -8.73
N ILE A 18 -5.17 0.06 -8.91
CA ILE A 18 -4.42 -1.03 -9.55
C ILE A 18 -4.75 -1.14 -11.04
N HIS A 19 -6.03 -1.18 -11.38
CA HIS A 19 -6.51 -1.62 -12.69
C HIS A 19 -7.00 -0.50 -13.60
N ASN A 20 -7.04 0.76 -13.14
CA ASN A 20 -7.36 1.87 -14.02
C ASN A 20 -6.43 1.85 -15.25
N ARG A 21 -7.02 1.95 -16.44
CA ARG A 21 -6.29 1.79 -17.71
C ARG A 21 -5.35 2.96 -18.03
N ILE A 22 -5.54 4.11 -17.40
CA ILE A 22 -4.78 5.33 -17.66
C ILE A 22 -3.69 5.49 -16.60
N ASP A 23 -4.07 5.46 -15.31
CA ASP A 23 -3.22 5.86 -14.18
C ASP A 23 -3.13 4.82 -13.05
N GLY A 24 -3.75 3.65 -13.20
CA GLY A 24 -3.58 2.54 -12.28
C GLY A 24 -2.13 2.02 -12.25
N ALA A 25 -1.77 1.35 -11.17
CA ALA A 25 -0.41 0.85 -10.95
C ALA A 25 0.09 -0.04 -12.10
N CYS A 26 -0.77 -0.92 -12.64
CA CYS A 26 -0.43 -1.77 -13.77
C CYS A 26 -0.12 -0.96 -15.03
N ALA A 27 -0.96 0.03 -15.36
CA ALA A 27 -0.79 0.88 -16.53
C ALA A 27 0.49 1.73 -16.42
N ARG A 28 0.69 2.38 -15.27
CA ARG A 28 1.91 3.16 -14.99
C ARG A 28 3.17 2.30 -15.08
N TYR A 29 3.15 1.11 -14.48
CA TYR A 29 4.28 0.18 -14.54
C TYR A 29 4.63 -0.20 -15.98
N LEU A 30 3.65 -0.59 -16.79
CA LEU A 30 3.85 -0.97 -18.19
C LEU A 30 4.40 0.21 -19.02
N ASN A 31 3.89 1.42 -18.81
CA ASN A 31 4.35 2.62 -19.49
C ASN A 31 5.80 2.99 -19.10
N MET A 32 6.15 2.87 -17.82
CA MET A 32 7.52 3.09 -17.37
C MET A 32 8.48 2.03 -17.91
N ARG A 33 8.06 0.77 -17.93
CA ARG A 33 8.87 -0.34 -18.44
C ARG A 33 9.21 -0.20 -19.93
N LYS A 34 8.33 0.43 -20.74
CA LYS A 34 8.64 0.75 -22.14
C LYS A 34 9.76 1.79 -22.29
N LYS A 35 9.93 2.65 -21.28
CA LYS A 35 10.89 3.76 -21.29
C LYS A 35 12.21 3.43 -20.57
N MET A 36 12.21 2.44 -19.68
CA MET A 36 13.34 2.11 -18.81
C MET A 36 13.64 0.61 -18.85
N ASN A 37 14.83 0.26 -19.31
CA ASN A 37 15.27 -1.15 -19.42
C ASN A 37 15.58 -1.79 -18.05
N THR A 38 15.69 -1.01 -16.99
CA THR A 38 16.15 -1.45 -15.65
C THR A 38 15.05 -1.45 -14.60
N MET A 39 13.77 -1.55 -15.02
CA MET A 39 12.66 -1.64 -14.08
C MET A 39 12.63 -2.98 -13.35
N PRO A 40 12.37 -3.01 -12.01
CA PRO A 40 12.13 -4.23 -11.27
C PRO A 40 10.91 -4.97 -11.82
N TYR A 41 10.84 -6.27 -11.60
CA TYR A 41 9.56 -6.97 -11.78
C TYR A 41 8.55 -6.47 -10.74
N ALA A 42 7.29 -6.37 -11.13
CA ALA A 42 6.24 -5.96 -10.22
C ALA A 42 4.98 -6.80 -10.41
N LEU A 43 4.33 -7.11 -9.29
CA LEU A 43 3.00 -7.70 -9.23
C LEU A 43 2.13 -6.80 -8.34
N PHE A 44 0.88 -6.60 -8.74
CA PHE A 44 -0.07 -5.78 -8.00
C PHE A 44 -1.31 -6.61 -7.68
N VAL A 45 -1.80 -6.49 -6.44
CA VAL A 45 -2.91 -7.30 -5.93
C VAL A 45 -3.94 -6.38 -5.26
N HIS A 46 -5.20 -6.59 -5.60
CA HIS A 46 -6.32 -5.94 -4.97
C HIS A 46 -6.61 -6.61 -3.62
N GLY A 47 -6.44 -5.87 -2.53
CA GLY A 47 -6.58 -6.40 -1.18
C GLY A 47 -6.51 -5.35 -0.09
N ASP A 48 -6.91 -5.74 1.11
CA ASP A 48 -6.95 -4.93 2.31
C ASP A 48 -5.78 -5.30 3.24
N SER A 49 -4.83 -4.39 3.42
CA SER A 49 -3.69 -4.60 4.33
C SER A 49 -4.07 -4.42 5.82
N SER A 50 -5.33 -4.11 6.15
CA SER A 50 -5.87 -4.22 7.51
C SER A 50 -6.33 -5.65 7.88
N GLU A 51 -6.24 -6.58 6.92
CA GLU A 51 -6.48 -8.01 7.09
C GLU A 51 -5.19 -8.79 6.82
N ASN A 52 -5.15 -10.10 7.12
CA ASN A 52 -3.93 -10.88 6.92
C ASN A 52 -3.66 -11.13 5.43
N ILE A 53 -2.46 -10.74 4.99
CA ILE A 53 -2.03 -10.88 3.60
C ILE A 53 -1.58 -12.31 3.31
N LYS A 54 -0.79 -12.93 4.18
CA LYS A 54 -0.17 -14.24 3.92
C LYS A 54 -1.17 -15.41 3.95
N ASP A 55 -2.24 -15.32 4.75
CA ASP A 55 -3.31 -16.31 4.78
C ASP A 55 -4.43 -16.04 3.76
N ASN A 56 -4.27 -14.98 2.96
CA ASN A 56 -5.22 -14.52 1.93
C ASN A 56 -6.54 -13.91 2.43
N THR A 57 -6.72 -13.72 3.74
CA THR A 57 -7.95 -13.10 4.28
C THR A 57 -8.15 -11.69 3.71
N GLY A 58 -7.07 -10.93 3.58
CA GLY A 58 -7.08 -9.59 2.99
C GLY A 58 -7.11 -9.54 1.46
N ILE A 59 -7.20 -10.65 0.74
CA ILE A 59 -7.08 -10.67 -0.73
C ILE A 59 -8.43 -10.93 -1.38
N TYR A 60 -8.89 -10.03 -2.24
CA TYR A 60 -10.25 -10.02 -2.76
C TYR A 60 -10.49 -10.90 -3.98
N THR A 61 -9.46 -11.33 -4.71
CA THR A 61 -9.63 -12.11 -5.94
C THR A 61 -8.87 -13.43 -5.88
N GLU A 62 -9.41 -14.49 -6.49
CA GLU A 62 -8.72 -15.79 -6.57
C GLU A 62 -7.37 -15.67 -7.31
N ARG A 63 -7.30 -14.80 -8.31
CA ARG A 63 -6.03 -14.53 -8.98
C ARG A 63 -5.03 -13.84 -8.04
N GLY A 64 -5.50 -12.89 -7.23
CA GLY A 64 -4.70 -12.24 -6.19
C GLY A 64 -4.17 -13.23 -5.16
N LYS A 65 -5.02 -14.13 -4.66
CA LYS A 65 -4.63 -15.21 -3.74
C LYS A 65 -3.56 -16.11 -4.35
N SER A 66 -3.74 -16.48 -5.62
CA SER A 66 -2.74 -17.27 -6.37
C SER A 66 -1.39 -16.53 -6.48
N VAL A 67 -1.41 -15.21 -6.69
CA VAL A 67 -0.19 -14.38 -6.72
C VAL A 67 0.48 -14.36 -5.35
N ILE A 68 -0.27 -14.08 -4.28
CA ILE A 68 0.26 -14.05 -2.90
C ILE A 68 0.88 -15.39 -2.54
N ASN A 69 0.14 -16.48 -2.74
CA ASN A 69 0.63 -17.83 -2.45
C ASN A 69 1.95 -18.11 -3.19
N SER A 70 1.99 -17.80 -4.49
CA SER A 70 3.21 -18.00 -5.28
C SER A 70 4.39 -17.19 -4.78
N VAL A 71 4.17 -15.91 -4.47
CA VAL A 71 5.25 -15.03 -3.97
C VAL A 71 5.81 -15.54 -2.65
N PHE A 72 4.96 -16.07 -1.76
CA PHE A 72 5.38 -16.64 -0.48
C PHE A 72 5.73 -18.14 -0.55
N GLY A 73 5.83 -18.71 -1.76
CA GLY A 73 6.27 -20.11 -1.95
C GLY A 73 5.23 -21.14 -1.51
N ILE A 74 3.96 -20.77 -1.50
CA ILE A 74 2.86 -21.63 -1.10
C ILE A 74 2.20 -22.25 -2.36
N GLY A 75 1.97 -23.55 -2.33
CA GLY A 75 1.32 -24.28 -3.42
C GLY A 75 2.27 -24.72 -4.52
N GLU A 76 1.69 -25.16 -5.63
CA GLU A 76 2.43 -25.76 -6.76
C GLU A 76 3.10 -24.68 -7.61
N GLN A 77 4.40 -24.86 -7.88
CA GLN A 77 5.15 -24.04 -8.83
C GLN A 77 4.89 -24.54 -10.25
N ASN A 78 3.80 -24.10 -10.88
CA ASN A 78 3.36 -24.51 -12.20
C ASN A 78 3.20 -23.30 -13.12
N GLU A 79 4.00 -23.21 -14.20
CA GLU A 79 4.00 -22.07 -15.13
C GLU A 79 2.69 -21.93 -15.90
N GLU A 80 2.07 -23.04 -16.30
CA GLU A 80 0.80 -23.03 -17.06
C GLU A 80 -0.35 -22.44 -16.25
N LYS A 81 -0.42 -22.79 -14.95
CA LYS A 81 -1.44 -22.28 -14.01
C LYS A 81 -1.16 -20.84 -13.60
N LEU A 82 0.08 -20.52 -13.28
CA LEU A 82 0.48 -19.22 -12.74
C LEU A 82 0.68 -18.15 -13.82
N GLY A 83 1.09 -18.58 -15.01
CA GLY A 83 1.58 -17.73 -16.09
C GLY A 83 3.02 -17.25 -15.82
N LYS A 84 3.78 -17.01 -16.89
CA LYS A 84 5.23 -16.67 -16.86
C LYS A 84 5.60 -15.56 -15.86
N GLY A 85 4.77 -14.52 -15.76
CA GLY A 85 5.04 -13.36 -14.91
C GLY A 85 5.07 -13.72 -13.43
N VAL A 86 4.06 -14.44 -12.95
CA VAL A 86 3.94 -14.87 -11.54
C VAL A 86 4.92 -16.01 -11.25
N PHE A 87 5.01 -17.01 -12.15
CA PHE A 87 5.93 -18.13 -12.02
C PHE A 87 7.38 -17.70 -11.75
N ARG A 88 7.87 -16.67 -12.45
CA ARG A 88 9.22 -16.12 -12.24
C ARG A 88 9.44 -15.46 -10.88
N GLN A 89 8.35 -15.12 -10.18
CA GLN A 89 8.41 -14.49 -8.86
C GLN A 89 8.08 -15.48 -7.73
N TYR A 90 7.90 -16.75 -8.05
CA TYR A 90 7.65 -17.81 -7.07
C TYR A 90 8.72 -17.82 -5.99
N GLY A 91 8.30 -17.81 -4.73
CA GLY A 91 9.18 -17.87 -3.56
C GLY A 91 9.99 -16.61 -3.24
N LYS A 92 9.79 -15.50 -3.97
CA LYS A 92 10.56 -14.26 -3.74
C LYS A 92 10.30 -13.62 -2.38
N GLY A 93 9.20 -13.92 -1.73
CA GLY A 93 8.82 -13.42 -0.42
C GLY A 93 8.98 -14.43 0.72
N VAL A 94 9.51 -15.63 0.48
CA VAL A 94 9.61 -16.71 1.50
C VAL A 94 10.34 -16.22 2.75
N ASP A 95 11.50 -15.59 2.58
CA ASP A 95 12.32 -15.06 3.67
C ASP A 95 11.91 -13.63 4.09
N GLY A 96 10.82 -13.13 3.54
CA GLY A 96 10.39 -11.73 3.67
C GLY A 96 11.10 -10.77 2.71
N PHE A 97 10.57 -9.55 2.63
CA PHE A 97 11.10 -8.47 1.80
C PHE A 97 12.17 -7.66 2.54
N ASN A 98 13.12 -7.11 1.81
CA ASN A 98 14.12 -6.19 2.37
C ASN A 98 13.50 -4.89 2.87
N ILE A 99 12.43 -4.43 2.21
CA ILE A 99 11.75 -3.17 2.51
C ILE A 99 10.24 -3.40 2.40
N CYS A 100 9.51 -3.03 3.45
CA CYS A 100 8.08 -2.80 3.42
C CYS A 100 7.84 -1.29 3.37
N SER A 101 7.00 -0.84 2.45
CA SER A 101 6.74 0.60 2.23
C SER A 101 5.27 0.92 2.29
N CYS A 102 4.90 1.92 3.11
CA CYS A 102 3.53 2.44 3.22
C CYS A 102 3.56 3.96 3.04
N GLN A 103 3.13 4.44 1.86
CA GLN A 103 3.22 5.85 1.50
C GLN A 103 1.83 6.50 1.53
N PHE A 104 1.63 7.48 2.43
CA PHE A 104 0.37 8.21 2.63
C PHE A 104 -0.86 7.31 2.83
N ALA A 105 -0.69 6.14 3.43
CA ALA A 105 -1.77 5.19 3.70
C ALA A 105 -1.82 4.69 5.14
N ILE A 106 -0.76 4.86 5.92
CA ILE A 106 -0.69 4.33 7.29
C ILE A 106 -1.81 4.88 8.20
N HIS A 107 -2.25 6.12 7.98
CA HIS A 107 -3.29 6.76 8.78
C HIS A 107 -4.67 6.09 8.65
N TYR A 108 -4.96 5.37 7.56
CA TYR A 108 -6.22 4.63 7.41
C TYR A 108 -6.32 3.45 8.37
N PHE A 109 -5.20 2.86 8.78
CA PHE A 109 -5.20 1.73 9.71
C PHE A 109 -5.51 2.14 11.15
N PHE A 110 -5.37 3.43 11.48
CA PHE A 110 -5.73 3.96 12.81
C PHE A 110 -7.24 4.13 13.02
N GLU A 111 -8.08 3.72 12.09
CA GLU A 111 -9.54 3.65 12.26
C GLU A 111 -9.93 2.77 13.45
N SER A 112 -9.19 1.69 13.71
CA SER A 112 -9.38 0.85 14.88
C SER A 112 -8.07 0.20 15.34
N LYS A 113 -8.04 -0.17 16.66
CA LYS A 113 -6.91 -0.90 17.23
C LYS A 113 -6.62 -2.21 16.50
N ASN A 114 -7.67 -2.91 16.06
CA ASN A 114 -7.52 -4.19 15.34
C ASN A 114 -6.87 -3.98 13.96
N LYS A 115 -7.28 -2.94 13.22
CA LYS A 115 -6.72 -2.64 11.89
C LYS A 115 -5.22 -2.29 11.97
N VAL A 116 -4.83 -1.42 12.91
CA VAL A 116 -3.41 -1.08 13.05
C VAL A 116 -2.60 -2.28 13.51
N HIS A 117 -3.14 -3.09 14.43
CA HIS A 117 -2.46 -4.30 14.89
C HIS A 117 -2.22 -5.29 13.74
N GLN A 118 -3.25 -5.56 12.93
CA GLN A 118 -3.13 -6.46 11.78
C GLN A 118 -2.18 -5.90 10.71
N PHE A 119 -2.23 -4.60 10.43
CA PHE A 119 -1.27 -3.96 9.54
C PHE A 119 0.17 -4.15 10.02
N LEU A 120 0.45 -3.88 11.29
CA LEU A 120 1.78 -4.08 11.88
C LEU A 120 2.20 -5.56 11.84
N LYS A 121 1.26 -6.48 12.06
CA LYS A 121 1.50 -7.91 11.89
C LYS A 121 1.90 -8.25 10.45
N ASN A 122 1.19 -7.74 9.45
CA ASN A 122 1.58 -7.91 8.05
C ASN A 122 3.00 -7.39 7.79
N VAL A 123 3.35 -6.19 8.31
CA VAL A 123 4.70 -5.63 8.18
C VAL A 123 5.75 -6.59 8.75
N THR A 124 5.52 -7.11 9.97
CA THR A 124 6.48 -8.02 10.64
C THR A 124 6.59 -9.37 9.93
N GLU A 125 5.49 -9.92 9.45
CA GLU A 125 5.45 -11.24 8.80
C GLU A 125 5.99 -11.22 7.36
N THR A 126 5.98 -10.05 6.71
CA THR A 126 6.43 -9.90 5.32
C THR A 126 7.79 -9.23 5.17
N THR A 127 8.34 -8.66 6.24
CA THR A 127 9.68 -8.06 6.23
C THR A 127 10.68 -9.02 6.86
N LYS A 128 11.78 -9.27 6.18
CA LYS A 128 12.83 -10.14 6.72
C LYS A 128 13.55 -9.51 7.91
N VAL A 129 14.16 -10.33 8.75
CA VAL A 129 15.02 -9.85 9.84
C VAL A 129 16.16 -9.01 9.28
N GLY A 130 16.34 -7.79 9.84
CA GLY A 130 17.27 -6.79 9.32
C GLY A 130 16.75 -5.99 8.10
N GLY A 131 15.50 -6.21 7.69
CA GLY A 131 14.81 -5.38 6.71
C GLY A 131 14.27 -4.08 7.32
N TYR A 132 13.68 -3.24 6.49
CA TYR A 132 13.21 -1.91 6.88
C TYR A 132 11.73 -1.73 6.59
N PHE A 133 11.01 -1.08 7.51
CA PHE A 133 9.74 -0.45 7.24
C PHE A 133 9.97 1.04 6.96
N ILE A 134 9.43 1.54 5.86
CA ILE A 134 9.48 2.97 5.51
C ILE A 134 8.08 3.46 5.20
N GLY A 135 7.75 4.68 5.61
CA GLY A 135 6.43 5.23 5.37
C GLY A 135 6.42 6.75 5.39
N THR A 136 5.36 7.30 4.83
CA THR A 136 5.00 8.72 4.95
C THR A 136 3.57 8.82 5.44
N SER A 137 3.30 9.85 6.22
CA SER A 137 1.98 10.14 6.78
C SER A 137 1.80 11.64 6.90
N TYR A 138 0.57 12.07 7.08
CA TYR A 138 0.29 13.43 7.54
C TYR A 138 0.77 13.59 8.98
N ASP A 139 1.27 14.77 9.31
CA ASP A 139 1.54 15.16 10.69
C ASP A 139 0.22 15.50 11.39
N GLY A 140 -0.23 14.60 12.25
CA GLY A 140 -1.50 14.74 12.97
C GLY A 140 -1.55 15.95 13.88
N LEU A 141 -0.43 16.34 14.53
CA LEU A 141 -0.36 17.51 15.39
C LEU A 141 -0.49 18.80 14.59
N THR A 142 0.18 18.90 13.46
CA THR A 142 0.05 20.05 12.55
C THR A 142 -1.37 20.17 12.05
N LEU A 143 -1.98 19.07 11.56
CA LEU A 143 -3.38 19.08 11.11
C LEU A 143 -4.35 19.47 12.23
N PHE A 144 -4.16 18.95 13.42
CA PHE A 144 -4.99 19.30 14.57
C PHE A 144 -4.93 20.80 14.90
N ASN A 145 -3.73 21.38 14.89
CA ASN A 145 -3.53 22.82 15.16
C ASN A 145 -4.18 23.70 14.08
N GLU A 146 -4.05 23.33 12.81
CA GLU A 146 -4.70 24.05 11.69
C GLU A 146 -6.23 23.98 11.75
N LEU A 147 -6.79 22.89 12.28
CA LEU A 147 -8.23 22.71 12.45
C LEU A 147 -8.75 23.16 13.81
N ARG A 148 -7.91 23.66 14.72
CA ARG A 148 -8.27 23.96 16.11
C ARG A 148 -9.47 24.92 16.21
N ASN A 149 -9.50 25.98 15.39
CA ASN A 149 -10.53 27.02 15.38
C ASN A 149 -11.74 26.66 14.48
N LYS A 150 -11.78 25.47 13.92
CA LYS A 150 -12.88 24.97 13.10
C LYS A 150 -13.87 24.19 13.98
N LYS A 151 -15.16 24.28 13.66
CA LYS A 151 -16.18 23.40 14.23
C LYS A 151 -16.15 22.04 13.53
N GLN A 152 -16.69 21.02 14.18
CA GLN A 152 -16.91 19.72 13.54
C GLN A 152 -17.76 19.89 12.28
N GLY A 153 -17.32 19.30 11.17
CA GLY A 153 -17.92 19.45 9.84
C GLY A 153 -17.39 20.63 9.01
N GLU A 154 -16.63 21.57 9.61
CA GLU A 154 -16.04 22.67 8.86
C GLU A 154 -14.75 22.24 8.14
N SER A 155 -14.53 22.87 6.98
CA SER A 155 -13.38 22.57 6.11
C SER A 155 -12.27 23.61 6.23
N LEU A 156 -11.03 23.14 6.10
CA LEU A 156 -9.87 23.94 5.74
C LEU A 156 -9.58 23.73 4.25
N TYR A 157 -9.46 24.81 3.50
CA TYR A 157 -9.18 24.78 2.07
C TYR A 157 -7.78 25.28 1.79
N ILE A 158 -7.06 24.60 0.90
CA ILE A 158 -5.76 25.04 0.39
C ILE A 158 -5.90 25.36 -1.08
N TYR A 159 -5.46 26.56 -1.46
CA TYR A 159 -5.51 27.07 -2.82
C TYR A 159 -4.12 27.27 -3.40
N LYS A 160 -4.01 27.07 -4.71
CA LYS A 160 -2.83 27.45 -5.50
C LYS A 160 -3.30 28.14 -6.76
N ASN A 161 -2.87 29.40 -6.97
CA ASN A 161 -3.32 30.23 -8.11
C ASN A 161 -4.85 30.23 -8.26
N ASP A 162 -5.56 30.53 -7.16
CA ASP A 162 -7.03 30.56 -7.03
C ASP A 162 -7.75 29.23 -7.29
N ASN A 163 -7.05 28.17 -7.57
CA ASN A 163 -7.62 26.83 -7.67
C ASN A 163 -7.55 26.10 -6.32
N LYS A 164 -8.67 25.59 -5.85
CA LYS A 164 -8.71 24.70 -4.69
C LYS A 164 -7.97 23.41 -5.04
N ILE A 165 -6.86 23.14 -4.35
CA ILE A 165 -6.04 21.95 -4.56
C ILE A 165 -6.23 20.89 -3.48
N TRP A 166 -6.71 21.29 -2.31
CA TRP A 166 -6.89 20.39 -1.19
C TRP A 166 -7.95 20.88 -0.22
N GLU A 167 -8.63 19.96 0.44
CA GLU A 167 -9.63 20.20 1.46
C GLU A 167 -9.47 19.19 2.59
N ILE A 168 -9.53 19.69 3.84
CA ILE A 168 -9.58 18.86 5.04
C ILE A 168 -10.81 19.23 5.82
N VAL A 169 -11.62 18.23 6.17
CA VAL A 169 -12.83 18.41 6.98
C VAL A 169 -12.55 17.94 8.40
N LYS A 170 -12.82 18.80 9.39
CA LYS A 170 -12.73 18.40 10.80
C LYS A 170 -13.86 17.45 11.16
N GLN A 171 -13.55 16.18 11.39
CA GLN A 171 -14.56 15.16 11.75
C GLN A 171 -14.65 14.86 13.24
N TYR A 172 -13.88 15.55 14.08
CA TYR A 172 -13.83 15.36 15.53
C TYR A 172 -14.28 16.60 16.28
N SER A 173 -14.78 16.38 17.52
CA SER A 173 -15.24 17.46 18.43
C SER A 173 -14.23 17.82 19.51
N HIS A 174 -13.10 17.06 19.65
CA HIS A 174 -12.14 17.27 20.72
C HIS A 174 -11.38 18.60 20.56
N GLU A 175 -11.11 19.26 21.68
CA GLU A 175 -10.34 20.50 21.76
C GLU A 175 -8.85 20.25 22.09
N GLU A 176 -8.52 19.04 22.52
CA GLU A 176 -7.15 18.63 22.89
C GLU A 176 -6.64 17.50 21.99
N PHE A 177 -5.39 17.64 21.56
CA PHE A 177 -4.68 16.56 20.86
C PHE A 177 -4.23 15.52 21.89
N LYS A 178 -4.73 14.30 21.78
CA LYS A 178 -4.29 13.16 22.59
C LYS A 178 -3.45 12.22 21.70
N SER A 179 -2.16 12.13 22.02
CA SER A 179 -1.23 11.21 21.37
C SER A 179 -1.41 9.78 21.87
#